data_34245f8653c03cbe3caca8eab635ab42
#
_entry.id   34245f8653c03cbe3caca8eab635ab42
#
_cell.length_a   1.000
_cell.length_b   1.000
_cell.length_c   1.000
_cell.angle_alpha   90.00
_cell.angle_beta   90.00
_cell.angle_gamma   90.00
#
_symmetry.space_group_name_H-M   'P 1'
#
loop_
_entity.id
_entity.type
_entity.pdbx_description
1 polymer ?
#
loop_
_entity_poly.entity_id
_entity_poly.type
_entity_poly.pdbx_seq_one_letter_code
_entity_poly.pdbx_strand_id
1 'polypeptide(L)'
;RIALLNLMPLKIQTEIQFARLIGATPLQIEFTLIRMSAHQTKNTAASHMEEFYRTFNMVRDEKFDGLIITGTPIEHLDFEEVTYWDEMVEVMNWTQTNVHSTFGVCWGGMAMAWHFHGVEKHILPTKHFGCVRVQNEDPASPYLRGFSDECVIPVSRWTEVRRDAVEAAGMKVLLGYEETGP
;
A
#
# COMPACT_ATOMS: atom_id res chain seq x y z
N ARG A 1 -13.71 11.26 3.19
CA ARG A 1 -13.53 10.04 4.01
C ARG A 1 -12.34 9.25 3.47
N ILE A 2 -11.33 9.01 4.29
CA ILE A 2 -10.15 8.22 3.94
C ILE A 2 -10.06 7.02 4.88
N ALA A 3 -9.85 5.84 4.32
CA ALA A 3 -9.63 4.62 5.09
C ALA A 3 -8.16 4.17 5.01
N LEU A 4 -7.68 3.55 6.07
CA LEU A 4 -6.38 2.88 6.14
C LEU A 4 -6.57 1.41 6.51
N LEU A 5 -6.35 0.52 5.57
CA LEU A 5 -6.19 -0.90 5.85
C LEU A 5 -4.76 -1.15 6.34
N ASN A 6 -4.64 -1.27 7.66
CA ASN A 6 -3.34 -1.35 8.31
C ASN A 6 -2.92 -2.82 8.53
N LEU A 7 -2.03 -3.31 7.68
CA LEU A 7 -1.48 -4.66 7.74
C LEU A 7 -0.17 -4.74 8.53
N MET A 8 0.38 -3.59 8.93
CA MET A 8 1.67 -3.53 9.65
C MET A 8 1.58 -4.12 11.05
N PRO A 9 2.64 -4.76 11.55
CA PRO A 9 2.66 -5.33 12.90
C PRO A 9 2.63 -4.26 14.01
N LEU A 10 3.26 -3.10 13.80
CA LEU A 10 3.26 -1.96 14.73
C LEU A 10 2.18 -0.96 14.34
N LYS A 11 0.92 -1.32 14.59
CA LYS A 11 -0.24 -0.57 14.10
C LYS A 11 -0.30 0.88 14.56
N ILE A 12 -0.10 1.15 15.84
CA ILE A 12 -0.15 2.49 16.43
C ILE A 12 0.87 3.43 15.77
N GLN A 13 2.09 2.95 15.57
CA GLN A 13 3.12 3.76 14.92
C GLN A 13 2.73 4.08 13.47
N THR A 14 2.23 3.10 12.74
CA THR A 14 1.83 3.24 11.34
C THR A 14 0.63 4.18 11.20
N GLU A 15 -0.41 4.01 12.01
CA GLU A 15 -1.59 4.89 11.95
C GLU A 15 -1.26 6.35 12.25
N ILE A 16 -0.36 6.61 13.22
CA ILE A 16 0.10 7.97 13.53
C ILE A 16 0.85 8.58 12.35
N GLN A 17 1.72 7.80 11.68
CA GLN A 17 2.47 8.27 10.52
C GLN A 17 1.53 8.67 9.38
N PHE A 18 0.56 7.82 9.04
CA PHE A 18 -0.41 8.13 7.99
C PHE A 18 -1.36 9.26 8.39
N ALA A 19 -1.85 9.28 9.63
CA ALA A 19 -2.72 10.36 10.12
C ALA A 19 -2.04 11.73 10.02
N ARG A 20 -0.73 11.80 10.33
CA ARG A 20 0.06 13.05 10.19
C ARG A 20 0.18 13.50 8.74
N LEU A 21 0.45 12.57 7.81
CA LEU A 21 0.57 12.88 6.39
C LEU A 21 -0.77 13.33 5.79
N ILE A 22 -1.83 12.56 6.05
CA ILE A 22 -3.18 12.84 5.54
C ILE A 22 -3.74 14.12 6.16
N GLY A 23 -3.47 14.36 7.44
CA GLY A 23 -3.92 15.56 8.15
C GLY A 23 -3.15 16.85 7.81
N ALA A 24 -2.04 16.76 7.06
CA ALA A 24 -1.26 17.91 6.60
C ALA A 24 -1.91 18.61 5.40
N THR A 25 -3.21 18.89 5.49
CA THR A 25 -4.03 19.55 4.47
C THR A 25 -5.07 20.44 5.15
N PRO A 26 -5.53 21.53 4.52
CA PRO A 26 -6.63 22.34 5.03
C PRO A 26 -8.00 21.64 4.96
N LEU A 27 -8.09 20.49 4.30
CA LEU A 27 -9.33 19.74 4.20
C LEU A 27 -9.62 18.99 5.50
N GLN A 28 -10.88 18.97 5.89
CA GLN A 28 -11.35 18.14 7.00
C GLN A 28 -11.47 16.68 6.56
N ILE A 29 -10.78 15.77 7.25
CA ILE A 29 -10.70 14.35 6.88
C ILE A 29 -11.32 13.50 7.97
N GLU A 30 -12.31 12.69 7.59
CA GLU A 30 -12.79 11.57 8.39
C GLU A 30 -11.90 10.38 8.11
N PHE A 31 -11.10 9.97 9.12
CA PHE A 31 -10.11 8.90 9.00
C PHE A 31 -10.61 7.62 9.66
N THR A 32 -10.72 6.54 8.89
CA THR A 32 -11.20 5.24 9.35
C THR A 32 -10.07 4.21 9.31
N LEU A 33 -9.81 3.57 10.45
CA LEU A 33 -8.83 2.48 10.54
C LEU A 33 -9.51 1.15 10.32
N ILE A 34 -8.98 0.35 9.36
CA ILE A 34 -9.51 -0.96 9.01
C ILE A 34 -8.45 -2.03 9.31
N ARG A 35 -8.90 -3.16 9.84
CA ARG A 35 -8.10 -4.37 10.03
C ARG A 35 -8.74 -5.57 9.36
N MET A 36 -7.95 -6.59 9.08
CA MET A 36 -8.45 -7.89 8.66
C MET A 36 -9.25 -8.55 9.79
N SER A 37 -10.35 -9.21 9.44
CA SER A 37 -11.29 -9.79 10.40
C SER A 37 -10.69 -10.98 11.12
N ALA A 38 -9.99 -11.86 10.38
CA ALA A 38 -9.43 -13.10 10.91
C ALA A 38 -8.03 -12.95 11.53
N HIS A 39 -7.34 -11.83 11.27
CA HIS A 39 -5.96 -11.64 11.71
C HIS A 39 -5.89 -11.04 13.12
N GLN A 40 -5.41 -11.85 14.08
CA GLN A 40 -5.12 -11.37 15.43
C GLN A 40 -3.75 -10.68 15.47
N THR A 41 -3.75 -9.44 15.92
CA THR A 41 -2.51 -8.67 16.11
C THR A 41 -1.80 -9.10 17.37
N LYS A 42 -0.49 -9.41 17.25
CA LYS A 42 0.34 -9.82 18.40
C LYS A 42 0.98 -8.63 19.13
N ASN A 43 1.14 -7.49 18.44
CA ASN A 43 1.96 -6.35 18.89
C ASN A 43 1.13 -5.10 19.25
N THR A 44 -0.20 -5.21 19.28
CA THR A 44 -1.08 -4.09 19.63
C THR A 44 -2.11 -4.59 20.64
N ALA A 45 -2.37 -3.79 21.68
CA ALA A 45 -3.34 -4.13 22.71
C ALA A 45 -4.74 -4.35 22.13
N ALA A 46 -5.45 -5.37 22.59
CA ALA A 46 -6.79 -5.69 22.13
C ALA A 46 -7.77 -4.50 22.31
N SER A 47 -7.68 -3.79 23.44
CA SER A 47 -8.47 -2.59 23.72
C SER A 47 -8.30 -1.51 22.66
N HIS A 48 -7.06 -1.25 22.21
CA HIS A 48 -6.81 -0.29 21.12
C HIS A 48 -7.46 -0.74 19.80
N MET A 49 -7.38 -2.05 19.51
CA MET A 49 -7.99 -2.60 18.30
C MET A 49 -9.52 -2.54 18.32
N GLU A 50 -10.13 -2.75 19.46
CA GLU A 50 -11.59 -2.68 19.64
C GLU A 50 -12.11 -1.24 19.58
N GLU A 51 -11.35 -0.29 20.14
CA GLU A 51 -11.74 1.11 20.21
C GLU A 51 -11.58 1.84 18.89
N PHE A 52 -10.48 1.59 18.15
CA PHE A 52 -10.10 2.41 16.99
C PHE A 52 -10.24 1.71 15.64
N TYR A 53 -10.22 0.37 15.63
CA TYR A 53 -10.24 -0.37 14.37
C TYR A 53 -11.60 -1.01 14.08
N ARG A 54 -12.02 -0.88 12.84
CA ARG A 54 -13.18 -1.59 12.29
C ARG A 54 -12.71 -2.78 11.44
N THR A 55 -13.46 -3.87 11.43
CA THR A 55 -13.21 -4.96 10.48
C THR A 55 -13.75 -4.58 9.10
N PHE A 56 -13.26 -5.25 8.05
CA PHE A 56 -13.79 -5.05 6.70
C PHE A 56 -15.31 -5.26 6.64
N ASN A 57 -15.82 -6.29 7.31
CA ASN A 57 -17.26 -6.56 7.35
C ASN A 57 -18.11 -5.40 7.92
N MET A 58 -17.54 -4.59 8.79
CA MET A 58 -18.25 -3.43 9.37
C MET A 58 -18.31 -2.23 8.42
N VAL A 59 -17.47 -2.19 7.40
CA VAL A 59 -17.36 -1.05 6.47
C VAL A 59 -17.74 -1.40 5.03
N ARG A 60 -18.04 -2.64 4.73
CA ARG A 60 -18.27 -3.15 3.37
C ARG A 60 -19.39 -2.43 2.61
N ASP A 61 -20.38 -1.88 3.30
CA ASP A 61 -21.50 -1.15 2.70
C ASP A 61 -21.24 0.36 2.61
N GLU A 62 -20.09 0.82 3.10
CA GLU A 62 -19.72 2.22 3.09
C GLU A 62 -18.93 2.59 1.83
N LYS A 63 -18.88 3.90 1.54
CA LYS A 63 -18.07 4.46 0.45
C LYS A 63 -17.02 5.40 1.00
N PHE A 64 -15.85 5.38 0.36
CA PHE A 64 -14.70 6.20 0.72
C PHE A 64 -14.14 6.94 -0.50
N ASP A 65 -13.62 8.14 -0.25
CA ASP A 65 -12.90 8.90 -1.27
C ASP A 65 -11.50 8.30 -1.52
N GLY A 66 -10.91 7.70 -0.49
CA GLY A 66 -9.62 7.02 -0.62
C GLY A 66 -9.46 5.85 0.35
N LEU A 67 -8.71 4.84 -0.08
CA LEU A 67 -8.21 3.74 0.74
C LEU A 67 -6.71 3.64 0.61
N ILE A 68 -6.01 3.56 1.73
CA ILE A 68 -4.60 3.21 1.76
C ILE A 68 -4.47 1.78 2.27
N ILE A 69 -3.77 0.94 1.51
CA ILE A 69 -3.41 -0.43 1.89
C ILE A 69 -1.93 -0.44 2.24
N THR A 70 -1.58 -0.71 3.48
CA THR A 70 -0.18 -0.69 3.91
C THR A 70 0.58 -1.93 3.45
N GLY A 71 1.90 -1.87 3.55
CA GLY A 71 2.74 -3.05 3.50
C GLY A 71 2.58 -3.96 4.72
N THR A 72 3.26 -5.10 4.66
CA THR A 72 3.41 -6.07 5.75
C THR A 72 4.71 -6.83 5.52
N PRO A 73 5.44 -7.26 6.57
CA PRO A 73 6.73 -7.92 6.43
C PRO A 73 6.59 -9.43 6.13
N ILE A 74 5.87 -9.77 5.08
CA ILE A 74 5.63 -11.14 4.61
C ILE A 74 5.95 -11.30 3.12
N GLU A 75 6.81 -10.46 2.59
CA GLU A 75 7.16 -10.40 1.17
C GLU A 75 7.73 -11.69 0.60
N HIS A 76 8.23 -12.58 1.44
CA HIS A 76 8.78 -13.90 1.03
C HIS A 76 7.70 -14.95 0.75
N LEU A 77 6.48 -14.77 1.26
CA LEU A 77 5.37 -15.70 1.03
C LEU A 77 4.74 -15.42 -0.33
N ASP A 78 4.29 -16.45 -1.02
CA ASP A 78 3.40 -16.26 -2.15
C ASP A 78 2.08 -15.63 -1.67
N PHE A 79 1.40 -14.89 -2.55
CA PHE A 79 0.22 -14.15 -2.12
C PHE A 79 -0.86 -15.08 -1.58
N GLU A 80 -1.07 -16.20 -2.25
CA GLU A 80 -2.06 -17.22 -1.89
C GLU A 80 -1.73 -17.99 -0.60
N GLU A 81 -0.48 -17.96 -0.14
CA GLU A 81 -0.07 -18.53 1.15
C GLU A 81 -0.40 -17.63 2.35
N VAL A 82 -0.76 -16.38 2.09
CA VAL A 82 -1.11 -15.43 3.15
C VAL A 82 -2.45 -15.80 3.76
N THR A 83 -2.50 -16.01 5.07
CA THR A 83 -3.67 -16.53 5.80
C THR A 83 -4.95 -15.70 5.65
N TYR A 84 -4.83 -14.42 5.29
CA TYR A 84 -5.96 -13.52 5.05
C TYR A 84 -6.08 -13.12 3.57
N TRP A 85 -5.49 -13.90 2.65
CA TRP A 85 -5.51 -13.56 1.22
C TRP A 85 -6.93 -13.48 0.66
N ASP A 86 -7.79 -14.42 0.99
CA ASP A 86 -9.18 -14.42 0.50
C ASP A 86 -9.92 -13.12 0.91
N GLU A 87 -9.80 -12.69 2.16
CA GLU A 87 -10.37 -11.43 2.62
C GLU A 87 -9.70 -10.22 1.93
N MET A 88 -8.39 -10.31 1.65
CA MET A 88 -7.68 -9.27 0.91
C MET A 88 -8.19 -9.13 -0.52
N VAL A 89 -8.49 -10.24 -1.20
CA VAL A 89 -9.12 -10.28 -2.52
C VAL A 89 -10.52 -9.65 -2.47
N GLU A 90 -11.31 -9.95 -1.45
CA GLU A 90 -12.62 -9.31 -1.25
C GLU A 90 -12.48 -7.79 -1.09
N VAL A 91 -11.53 -7.33 -0.27
CA VAL A 91 -11.25 -5.89 -0.10
C VAL A 91 -10.83 -5.25 -1.40
N MET A 92 -9.91 -5.86 -2.15
CA MET A 92 -9.45 -5.30 -3.43
C MET A 92 -10.61 -5.19 -4.44
N ASN A 93 -11.44 -6.22 -4.58
CA ASN A 93 -12.61 -6.18 -5.44
C ASN A 93 -13.63 -5.12 -4.99
N TRP A 94 -13.86 -4.99 -3.69
CA TRP A 94 -14.72 -3.96 -3.10
C TRP A 94 -14.25 -2.54 -3.43
N THR A 95 -12.94 -2.31 -3.54
CA THR A 95 -12.41 -0.99 -3.91
C THR A 95 -12.94 -0.49 -5.25
N GLN A 96 -13.22 -1.40 -6.19
CA GLN A 96 -13.65 -1.03 -7.55
C GLN A 96 -15.03 -0.33 -7.60
N THR A 97 -15.84 -0.50 -6.57
CA THR A 97 -17.20 0.07 -6.50
C THR A 97 -17.41 1.02 -5.32
N ASN A 98 -16.60 0.90 -4.28
CA ASN A 98 -16.81 1.59 -3.01
C ASN A 98 -15.74 2.62 -2.67
N VAL A 99 -14.64 2.66 -3.41
CA VAL A 99 -13.52 3.57 -3.15
C VAL A 99 -13.18 4.34 -4.42
N HIS A 100 -13.11 5.66 -4.32
CA HIS A 100 -12.77 6.49 -5.49
C HIS A 100 -11.32 6.31 -5.91
N SER A 101 -10.38 6.23 -4.96
CA SER A 101 -8.95 6.05 -5.25
C SER A 101 -8.30 5.15 -4.20
N THR A 102 -7.51 4.17 -4.65
CA THR A 102 -6.80 3.24 -3.76
C THR A 102 -5.29 3.41 -3.94
N PHE A 103 -4.58 3.51 -2.80
CA PHE A 103 -3.13 3.65 -2.75
C PHE A 103 -2.51 2.47 -2.02
N GLY A 104 -1.80 1.60 -2.75
CA GLY A 104 -1.06 0.47 -2.19
C GLY A 104 0.38 0.87 -1.84
N VAL A 105 0.81 0.59 -0.63
CA VAL A 105 2.17 0.85 -0.15
C VAL A 105 2.94 -0.46 -0.03
N CYS A 106 4.13 -0.52 -0.64
CA CYS A 106 5.02 -1.68 -0.54
C CYS A 106 4.31 -2.98 -0.93
N TRP A 107 4.22 -3.97 -0.03
CA TRP A 107 3.52 -5.24 -0.27
C TRP A 107 2.06 -5.03 -0.72
N GLY A 108 1.35 -4.06 -0.12
CA GLY A 108 -0.02 -3.76 -0.53
C GLY A 108 -0.14 -3.31 -1.98
N GLY A 109 0.84 -2.55 -2.48
CA GLY A 109 0.91 -2.17 -3.90
C GLY A 109 1.22 -3.36 -4.81
N MET A 110 2.14 -4.24 -4.40
CA MET A 110 2.43 -5.48 -5.15
C MET A 110 1.25 -6.44 -5.18
N ALA A 111 0.51 -6.58 -4.07
CA ALA A 111 -0.70 -7.39 -4.00
C ALA A 111 -1.80 -6.89 -4.96
N MET A 112 -1.98 -5.58 -5.05
CA MET A 112 -2.90 -4.97 -6.02
C MET A 112 -2.43 -5.19 -7.47
N ALA A 113 -1.14 -5.03 -7.74
CA ALA A 113 -0.57 -5.26 -9.07
C ALA A 113 -0.73 -6.73 -9.51
N TRP A 114 -0.53 -7.65 -8.60
CA TRP A 114 -0.79 -9.07 -8.83
C TRP A 114 -2.27 -9.35 -9.09
N HIS A 115 -3.14 -8.93 -8.17
CA HIS A 115 -4.57 -9.25 -8.24
C HIS A 115 -5.26 -8.67 -9.48
N PHE A 116 -5.00 -7.41 -9.82
CA PHE A 116 -5.69 -6.73 -10.93
C PHE A 116 -5.01 -6.90 -12.28
N HIS A 117 -3.71 -7.15 -12.30
CA HIS A 117 -2.91 -7.09 -13.52
C HIS A 117 -2.00 -8.31 -13.75
N GLY A 118 -1.92 -9.24 -12.80
CA GLY A 118 -1.07 -10.42 -12.93
C GLY A 118 0.43 -10.11 -12.88
N VAL A 119 0.82 -8.96 -12.32
CA VAL A 119 2.23 -8.57 -12.21
C VAL A 119 2.87 -9.27 -11.04
N GLU A 120 3.80 -10.17 -11.30
CA GLU A 120 4.48 -10.97 -10.30
C GLU A 120 5.50 -10.15 -9.51
N LYS A 121 5.66 -10.49 -8.23
CA LYS A 121 6.78 -10.03 -7.42
C LYS A 121 7.97 -10.98 -7.56
N HIS A 122 9.16 -10.44 -7.49
CA HIS A 122 10.40 -11.20 -7.57
C HIS A 122 11.22 -11.00 -6.30
N ILE A 123 11.74 -12.09 -5.73
CA ILE A 123 12.62 -12.04 -4.55
C ILE A 123 14.01 -11.59 -5.02
N LEU A 124 14.56 -10.61 -4.33
CA LEU A 124 15.92 -10.13 -4.57
C LEU A 124 16.94 -11.03 -3.89
N PRO A 125 18.12 -11.26 -4.50
CA PRO A 125 19.18 -12.07 -3.90
C PRO A 125 19.75 -11.42 -2.63
N THR A 126 19.66 -10.10 -2.54
CA THR A 126 20.08 -9.31 -1.37
C THR A 126 19.04 -8.23 -1.09
N LYS A 127 18.93 -7.82 0.18
CA LYS A 127 18.03 -6.73 0.56
C LYS A 127 18.47 -5.43 -0.11
N HIS A 128 17.58 -4.84 -0.87
CA HIS A 128 17.78 -3.47 -1.36
C HIS A 128 17.44 -2.49 -0.24
N PHE A 129 18.47 -1.78 0.23
CA PHE A 129 18.36 -0.89 1.37
C PHE A 129 19.18 0.38 1.18
N GLY A 130 18.55 1.52 1.38
CA GLY A 130 19.23 2.81 1.29
C GLY A 130 18.31 3.93 0.83
N CYS A 131 18.93 5.00 0.35
CA CYS A 131 18.27 6.12 -0.30
C CYS A 131 18.58 6.06 -1.80
N VAL A 132 17.55 5.95 -2.61
CA VAL A 132 17.65 5.81 -4.06
C VAL A 132 17.20 7.09 -4.73
N ARG A 133 17.98 7.56 -5.70
CA ARG A 133 17.65 8.68 -6.55
C ARG A 133 16.72 8.20 -7.66
N VAL A 134 15.57 8.83 -7.81
CA VAL A 134 14.57 8.49 -8.82
C VAL A 134 14.27 9.70 -9.72
N GLN A 135 13.96 9.40 -10.97
CA GLN A 135 13.54 10.36 -11.97
C GLN A 135 12.02 10.45 -12.01
N ASN A 136 11.51 11.68 -12.17
CA ASN A 136 10.12 11.94 -12.47
C ASN A 136 9.88 11.69 -13.96
N GLU A 137 9.22 10.58 -14.29
CA GLU A 137 8.99 10.17 -15.68
C GLU A 137 7.70 10.75 -16.26
N ASP A 138 6.88 11.39 -15.43
CA ASP A 138 5.65 12.05 -15.86
C ASP A 138 5.39 13.36 -15.08
N PRO A 139 6.13 14.43 -15.40
CA PRO A 139 5.99 15.73 -14.74
C PRO A 139 4.57 16.33 -14.84
N ALA A 140 3.78 15.88 -15.81
CA ALA A 140 2.40 16.32 -15.99
C ALA A 140 1.39 15.56 -15.10
N SER A 141 1.82 14.48 -14.45
CA SER A 141 0.96 13.67 -13.61
C SER A 141 0.45 14.47 -12.38
N PRO A 142 -0.87 14.47 -12.13
CA PRO A 142 -1.42 15.09 -10.92
C PRO A 142 -0.90 14.44 -9.63
N TYR A 143 -0.49 13.17 -9.69
CA TYR A 143 0.07 12.42 -8.56
C TYR A 143 1.47 12.89 -8.15
N LEU A 144 2.22 13.51 -9.08
CA LEU A 144 3.56 14.02 -8.84
C LEU A 144 3.62 15.54 -8.71
N ARG A 145 2.47 16.20 -8.54
CA ARG A 145 2.44 17.65 -8.36
C ARG A 145 3.28 18.10 -7.16
N GLY A 146 4.26 18.93 -7.40
CA GLY A 146 5.21 19.44 -6.40
C GLY A 146 6.47 18.58 -6.24
N PHE A 147 6.58 17.47 -6.97
CA PHE A 147 7.84 16.73 -7.06
C PHE A 147 8.79 17.44 -8.03
N SER A 148 10.08 17.39 -7.71
CA SER A 148 11.15 17.80 -8.64
C SER A 148 11.32 16.76 -9.75
N ASP A 149 12.04 17.12 -10.81
CA ASP A 149 12.41 16.19 -11.90
C ASP A 149 13.20 15.00 -11.37
N GLU A 150 13.90 15.19 -10.26
CA GLU A 150 14.65 14.17 -9.56
C GLU A 150 14.41 14.30 -8.05
N CYS A 151 14.21 13.17 -7.38
CA CYS A 151 14.07 13.13 -5.93
C CYS A 151 14.74 11.89 -5.33
N VAL A 152 14.90 11.88 -4.02
CA VAL A 152 15.49 10.75 -3.29
C VAL A 152 14.42 10.10 -2.43
N ILE A 153 14.26 8.79 -2.58
CA ILE A 153 13.33 8.00 -1.78
C ILE A 153 14.04 6.96 -0.94
N PRO A 154 13.61 6.72 0.30
CA PRO A 154 14.11 5.62 1.11
C PRO A 154 13.56 4.29 0.61
N VAL A 155 14.42 3.28 0.52
CA VAL A 155 14.07 1.93 0.08
C VAL A 155 14.52 0.92 1.13
N SER A 156 13.67 -0.06 1.42
CA SER A 156 13.98 -1.21 2.30
C SER A 156 13.11 -2.40 1.89
N ARG A 157 13.58 -3.22 0.94
CA ARG A 157 12.77 -4.30 0.35
C ARG A 157 13.59 -5.55 0.05
N TRP A 158 12.92 -6.69 0.10
CA TRP A 158 13.43 -7.99 -0.33
C TRP A 158 12.80 -8.44 -1.66
N THR A 159 11.80 -7.72 -2.13
CA THR A 159 11.06 -8.05 -3.36
C THR A 159 10.89 -6.81 -4.22
N GLU A 160 10.70 -7.04 -5.50
CA GLU A 160 10.37 -6.00 -6.47
C GLU A 160 9.35 -6.51 -7.49
N VAL A 161 8.75 -5.58 -8.22
CA VAL A 161 8.07 -5.83 -9.49
C VAL A 161 8.93 -5.32 -10.61
N ARG A 162 8.98 -6.06 -11.72
CA ARG A 162 9.79 -5.69 -12.87
C ARG A 162 9.08 -4.62 -13.69
N ARG A 163 9.85 -3.64 -14.13
CA ARG A 163 9.35 -2.51 -14.91
C ARG A 163 8.66 -2.96 -16.20
N ASP A 164 9.29 -3.87 -16.94
CA ASP A 164 8.74 -4.42 -18.20
C ASP A 164 7.38 -5.11 -17.99
N ALA A 165 7.22 -5.84 -16.90
CA ALA A 165 5.94 -6.47 -16.55
C ALA A 165 4.87 -5.44 -16.16
N VAL A 166 5.25 -4.40 -15.42
CA VAL A 166 4.36 -3.27 -15.06
C VAL A 166 3.85 -2.55 -16.30
N GLU A 167 4.75 -2.21 -17.23
CA GLU A 167 4.42 -1.52 -18.47
C GLU A 167 3.60 -2.41 -19.43
N ALA A 168 3.96 -3.70 -19.54
CA ALA A 168 3.20 -4.67 -20.36
C ALA A 168 1.77 -4.87 -19.83
N ALA A 169 1.55 -4.72 -18.54
CA ALA A 169 0.23 -4.76 -17.90
C ALA A 169 -0.59 -3.45 -18.09
N GLY A 170 -0.06 -2.49 -18.84
CA GLY A 170 -0.72 -1.20 -19.10
C GLY A 170 -0.66 -0.21 -17.95
N MET A 171 0.13 -0.49 -16.92
CA MET A 171 0.38 0.43 -15.83
C MET A 171 1.48 1.44 -16.20
N LYS A 172 1.41 2.63 -15.62
CA LYS A 172 2.38 3.69 -15.88
C LYS A 172 3.36 3.82 -14.72
N VAL A 173 4.65 3.78 -15.05
CA VAL A 173 5.71 4.14 -14.10
C VAL A 173 5.79 5.67 -14.02
N LEU A 174 5.66 6.20 -12.83
CA LEU A 174 5.69 7.64 -12.57
C LEU A 174 7.05 8.11 -12.03
N LEU A 175 7.64 7.29 -11.15
CA LEU A 175 8.98 7.51 -10.61
C LEU A 175 9.79 6.25 -10.89
N GLY A 176 10.90 6.41 -11.54
CA GLY A 176 11.80 5.32 -11.89
C GLY A 176 13.24 5.64 -11.54
N TYR A 177 14.07 4.63 -11.46
CA TYR A 177 15.51 4.79 -11.37
C TYR A 177 16.21 3.85 -12.36
N GLU A 178 17.26 4.33 -12.96
CA GLU A 178 18.16 3.49 -13.76
C GLU A 178 19.07 2.74 -12.77
N GLU A 179 18.77 1.52 -12.50
CA GLU A 179 19.70 0.63 -11.83
C GLU A 179 20.39 -0.24 -12.86
N THR A 180 21.65 0.00 -13.03
CA THR A 180 22.55 -0.90 -13.73
C THR A 180 23.08 -1.90 -12.71
N GLY A 181 22.28 -2.88 -12.39
CA GLY A 181 22.73 -3.96 -11.52
C GLY A 181 21.60 -4.55 -10.66
N PRO A 182 21.79 -5.82 -10.22
CA PRO A 182 20.81 -6.54 -9.47
C PRO A 182 20.55 -5.96 -8.10
#